data_0edab0f3529384df5954b2727ee36c90
#
_entry.id   0edab0f3529384df5954b2727ee36c90
#
_cell.length_a   1.000
_cell.length_b   1.000
_cell.length_c   1.000
_cell.angle_alpha   90.00
_cell.angle_beta   90.00
_cell.angle_gamma   90.00
#
_symmetry.space_group_name_H-M   'P 1'
#
loop_
_entity.id
_entity.type
_entity.pdbx_description
1 polymer ?
#
loop_
_entity_poly.entity_id
_entity_poly.type
_entity_poly.pdbx_seq_one_letter_code
_entity_poly.pdbx_strand_id
1 'polypeptide(L)'
;MSSLSSSLAFVFPGQGAQAVGMLAELAAAHAVVRATFDEAAQGAGVDLWQLSQHGPAEQLDRTENTQPALLAASVAVWRVWQQLGGTQPAQLSGHSLGEYSALVCAGALSLHDAAALVAERGRLMQSAVPAGVGAMAAIIGGDDAQIAAVCAEVAQGQVVAPANFNAPGQLVISGHAEAVDRVLAKLTGMGVKQAIKLAVSVPSHCGLMREAADRLGERMATMRWQVPTIPVVQNADARTYHTVAEICRALQRQLYQPVRWTECVRVLAAGGATRVAECGPGKVLSGLLKRIDKTLATHAIGTPAELDAARAEWA
;
A
#
# COMPACT_ATOMS: atom_id res chain seq x y z
N MET A 1 -21.65 9.64 -19.16
CA MET A 1 -21.25 8.35 -18.55
C MET A 1 -19.89 8.02 -19.12
N SER A 2 -18.83 8.08 -18.32
CA SER A 2 -17.48 7.70 -18.76
C SER A 2 -17.47 6.20 -19.03
N SER A 3 -17.04 5.78 -20.23
CA SER A 3 -16.94 4.36 -20.56
C SER A 3 -15.85 3.71 -19.69
N LEU A 4 -16.18 2.63 -18.98
CA LEU A 4 -15.20 1.81 -18.29
C LEU A 4 -14.24 1.22 -19.34
N SER A 5 -12.94 1.47 -19.23
CA SER A 5 -11.95 0.79 -20.04
C SER A 5 -11.54 -0.49 -19.34
N SER A 6 -11.97 -1.63 -19.86
CA SER A 6 -11.61 -2.96 -19.35
C SER A 6 -10.08 -3.19 -19.29
N SER A 7 -9.31 -2.41 -20.05
CA SER A 7 -7.86 -2.53 -20.14
C SER A 7 -7.08 -1.65 -19.15
N LEU A 8 -7.72 -0.76 -18.38
CA LEU A 8 -7.06 0.13 -17.45
C LEU A 8 -7.29 -0.30 -16.01
N ALA A 9 -6.22 -0.41 -15.24
CA ALA A 9 -6.26 -0.57 -13.79
C ALA A 9 -5.47 0.55 -13.10
N PHE A 10 -5.86 0.88 -11.87
CA PHE A 10 -5.10 1.80 -11.03
C PHE A 10 -4.53 1.05 -9.82
N VAL A 11 -3.29 1.39 -9.45
CA VAL A 11 -2.64 0.88 -8.26
C VAL A 11 -2.20 2.04 -7.37
N PHE A 12 -2.25 1.82 -6.06
CA PHE A 12 -1.99 2.85 -5.06
C PHE A 12 -0.80 2.45 -4.18
N PRO A 13 0.21 3.36 -4.04
CA PRO A 13 1.40 3.06 -3.27
C PRO A 13 1.13 2.96 -1.78
N GLY A 14 1.99 2.21 -1.09
CA GLY A 14 2.04 2.12 0.37
C GLY A 14 3.19 2.90 0.96
N GLN A 15 3.45 2.64 2.25
CA GLN A 15 4.54 3.26 3.01
C GLN A 15 5.89 3.06 2.32
N GLY A 16 6.70 4.13 2.30
CA GLY A 16 7.96 4.22 1.56
C GLY A 16 7.87 5.06 0.27
N ALA A 17 6.65 5.46 -0.14
CA ALA A 17 6.44 6.37 -1.26
C ALA A 17 6.36 7.86 -0.84
N GLN A 18 6.23 8.14 0.48
CA GLN A 18 6.18 9.50 1.00
C GLN A 18 7.54 10.20 0.89
N ALA A 19 7.47 11.49 0.63
CA ALA A 19 8.62 12.38 0.70
C ALA A 19 8.15 13.79 1.07
N VAL A 20 8.99 14.54 1.79
CA VAL A 20 8.73 15.97 2.01
C VAL A 20 8.73 16.69 0.66
N GLY A 21 7.71 17.53 0.43
CA GLY A 21 7.46 18.18 -0.85
C GLY A 21 6.62 17.36 -1.86
N MET A 22 6.16 16.15 -1.47
CA MET A 22 5.34 15.33 -2.37
C MET A 22 4.11 16.07 -2.89
N LEU A 23 3.81 15.93 -4.18
CA LEU A 23 2.70 16.58 -4.91
C LEU A 23 2.71 18.12 -4.93
N ALA A 24 3.81 18.80 -4.57
CA ALA A 24 3.89 20.26 -4.58
C ALA A 24 3.55 20.87 -5.96
N GLU A 25 4.12 20.32 -7.04
CA GLU A 25 3.84 20.78 -8.42
C GLU A 25 2.38 20.53 -8.80
N LEU A 26 1.83 19.38 -8.43
CA LEU A 26 0.43 19.06 -8.71
C LEU A 26 -0.53 19.98 -7.94
N ALA A 27 -0.19 20.34 -6.70
CA ALA A 27 -0.95 21.27 -5.89
C ALA A 27 -0.91 22.70 -6.45
N ALA A 28 0.22 23.11 -7.01
CA ALA A 28 0.35 24.42 -7.67
C ALA A 28 -0.56 24.52 -8.91
N ALA A 29 -0.77 23.41 -9.64
CA ALA A 29 -1.61 23.35 -10.82
C ALA A 29 -3.11 23.09 -10.50
N HIS A 30 -3.42 22.41 -9.40
CA HIS A 30 -4.76 21.91 -9.10
C HIS A 30 -5.14 22.12 -7.63
N ALA A 31 -6.01 23.08 -7.36
CA ALA A 31 -6.47 23.41 -5.99
C ALA A 31 -7.12 22.22 -5.24
N VAL A 32 -7.67 21.24 -5.96
CA VAL A 32 -8.26 20.02 -5.37
C VAL A 32 -7.24 19.21 -4.56
N VAL A 33 -5.95 19.30 -4.88
CA VAL A 33 -4.90 18.61 -4.12
C VAL A 33 -4.89 19.11 -2.68
N ARG A 34 -4.78 20.43 -2.48
CA ARG A 34 -4.80 21.03 -1.13
C ARG A 34 -6.11 20.73 -0.42
N ALA A 35 -7.26 20.91 -1.08
CA ALA A 35 -8.55 20.62 -0.47
C ALA A 35 -8.69 19.15 -0.02
N THR A 36 -8.09 18.21 -0.76
CA THR A 36 -8.06 16.79 -0.37
C THR A 36 -7.23 16.53 0.88
N PHE A 37 -6.06 17.18 1.01
CA PHE A 37 -5.27 17.10 2.23
C PHE A 37 -5.98 17.72 3.43
N ASP A 38 -6.68 18.84 3.25
CA ASP A 38 -7.45 19.49 4.31
C ASP A 38 -8.61 18.60 4.80
N GLU A 39 -9.32 17.91 3.90
CA GLU A 39 -10.36 16.93 4.25
C GLU A 39 -9.77 15.73 5.03
N ALA A 40 -8.66 15.19 4.57
CA ALA A 40 -8.00 14.06 5.24
C ALA A 40 -7.44 14.47 6.61
N ALA A 41 -6.91 15.70 6.73
CA ALA A 41 -6.39 16.25 7.98
C ALA A 41 -7.46 16.34 9.06
N GLN A 42 -8.70 16.69 8.70
CA GLN A 42 -9.84 16.71 9.64
C GLN A 42 -10.12 15.32 10.21
N GLY A 43 -10.02 14.26 9.40
CA GLY A 43 -10.19 12.88 9.86
C GLY A 43 -9.00 12.39 10.70
N ALA A 44 -7.78 12.66 10.27
CA ALA A 44 -6.57 12.20 10.93
C ALA A 44 -6.22 12.97 12.21
N GLY A 45 -6.70 14.21 12.35
CA GLY A 45 -6.39 15.10 13.47
C GLY A 45 -4.97 15.69 13.43
N VAL A 46 -4.36 15.75 12.23
CA VAL A 46 -2.99 16.25 12.01
C VAL A 46 -2.99 17.10 10.74
N ASP A 47 -2.26 18.21 10.73
CA ASP A 47 -2.04 19.02 9.52
C ASP A 47 -1.16 18.24 8.52
N LEU A 48 -1.81 17.40 7.73
CA LEU A 48 -1.15 16.52 6.77
C LEU A 48 -0.46 17.30 5.65
N TRP A 49 -1.00 18.46 5.26
CA TRP A 49 -0.39 19.29 4.23
C TRP A 49 0.92 19.91 4.72
N GLN A 50 0.87 20.59 5.87
CA GLN A 50 2.07 21.17 6.47
C GLN A 50 3.17 20.12 6.66
N LEU A 51 2.80 18.95 7.19
CA LEU A 51 3.72 17.85 7.40
C LEU A 51 4.30 17.32 6.08
N SER A 52 3.47 17.17 5.05
CA SER A 52 3.90 16.66 3.75
C SER A 52 4.76 17.65 2.97
N GLN A 53 4.55 18.96 3.13
CA GLN A 53 5.33 19.97 2.40
C GLN A 53 6.60 20.41 3.11
N HIS A 54 6.58 20.47 4.44
CA HIS A 54 7.66 21.10 5.21
C HIS A 54 8.30 20.15 6.23
N GLY A 55 7.74 18.94 6.41
CA GLY A 55 8.25 17.95 7.36
C GLY A 55 8.09 18.37 8.83
N PRO A 56 8.99 17.94 9.72
CA PRO A 56 10.24 17.22 9.40
C PRO A 56 10.01 15.79 8.90
N ALA A 57 10.97 15.25 8.13
CA ALA A 57 10.86 13.92 7.51
C ALA A 57 10.60 12.82 8.53
N GLU A 58 11.27 12.88 9.69
CA GLU A 58 11.12 11.91 10.78
C GLU A 58 9.69 11.87 11.33
N GLN A 59 8.97 12.98 11.30
CA GLN A 59 7.56 13.02 11.70
C GLN A 59 6.66 12.47 10.60
N LEU A 60 6.96 12.76 9.33
CA LEU A 60 6.25 12.20 8.18
C LEU A 60 6.42 10.68 8.10
N ASP A 61 7.58 10.16 8.48
CA ASP A 61 7.92 8.73 8.44
C ASP A 61 7.33 7.93 9.62
N ARG A 62 6.75 8.60 10.62
CA ARG A 62 5.99 7.90 11.66
C ARG A 62 4.75 7.28 11.03
N THR A 63 4.59 5.98 11.22
CA THR A 63 3.52 5.19 10.59
C THR A 63 2.12 5.80 10.76
N GLU A 64 1.82 6.38 11.90
CA GLU A 64 0.56 7.07 12.21
C GLU A 64 0.32 8.34 11.37
N ASN A 65 1.38 8.96 10.85
CA ASN A 65 1.34 10.13 9.99
C ASN A 65 1.51 9.75 8.52
N THR A 66 2.43 8.83 8.22
CA THR A 66 2.69 8.35 6.85
C THR A 66 1.42 7.83 6.20
N GLN A 67 0.63 7.05 6.95
CA GLN A 67 -0.54 6.40 6.38
C GLN A 67 -1.60 7.41 5.92
N PRO A 68 -2.10 8.34 6.75
CA PRO A 68 -3.07 9.32 6.28
C PRO A 68 -2.49 10.31 5.27
N ALA A 69 -1.20 10.63 5.31
CA ALA A 69 -0.56 11.49 4.32
C ALA A 69 -0.52 10.84 2.91
N LEU A 70 -0.17 9.55 2.82
CA LEU A 70 -0.18 8.80 1.57
C LEU A 70 -1.60 8.54 1.06
N LEU A 71 -2.56 8.29 1.95
CA LEU A 71 -3.97 8.21 1.58
C LEU A 71 -4.44 9.52 0.94
N ALA A 72 -4.17 10.67 1.59
CA ALA A 72 -4.53 11.99 1.06
C ALA A 72 -3.87 12.24 -0.29
N ALA A 73 -2.58 11.95 -0.42
CA ALA A 73 -1.82 12.13 -1.65
C ALA A 73 -2.40 11.29 -2.80
N SER A 74 -2.68 10.01 -2.57
CA SER A 74 -3.23 9.10 -3.56
C SER A 74 -4.63 9.52 -4.01
N VAL A 75 -5.51 9.89 -3.07
CA VAL A 75 -6.86 10.37 -3.38
C VAL A 75 -6.81 11.74 -4.08
N ALA A 76 -5.85 12.60 -3.76
CA ALA A 76 -5.66 13.88 -4.47
C ALA A 76 -5.30 13.66 -5.94
N VAL A 77 -4.37 12.76 -6.24
CA VAL A 77 -4.01 12.39 -7.63
C VAL A 77 -5.21 11.81 -8.36
N TRP A 78 -5.98 10.92 -7.71
CA TRP A 78 -7.21 10.37 -8.26
C TRP A 78 -8.24 11.47 -8.61
N ARG A 79 -8.46 12.43 -7.73
CA ARG A 79 -9.38 13.56 -7.95
C ARG A 79 -8.93 14.45 -9.11
N VAL A 80 -7.63 14.71 -9.24
CA VAL A 80 -7.08 15.44 -10.38
C VAL A 80 -7.33 14.68 -11.68
N TRP A 81 -7.04 13.37 -11.72
CA TRP A 81 -7.32 12.52 -12.87
C TRP A 81 -8.79 12.61 -13.32
N GLN A 82 -9.73 12.54 -12.36
CA GLN A 82 -11.16 12.68 -12.63
C GLN A 82 -11.53 14.07 -13.16
N GLN A 83 -11.00 15.15 -12.56
CA GLN A 83 -11.27 16.53 -13.01
C GLN A 83 -10.76 16.79 -14.42
N LEU A 84 -9.68 16.15 -14.81
CA LEU A 84 -9.13 16.22 -16.16
C LEU A 84 -9.87 15.33 -17.17
N GLY A 85 -10.95 14.68 -16.76
CA GLY A 85 -11.73 13.77 -17.62
C GLY A 85 -11.02 12.46 -17.95
N GLY A 86 -10.10 12.03 -17.09
CA GLY A 86 -9.36 10.78 -17.30
C GLY A 86 -10.27 9.56 -17.33
N THR A 87 -9.91 8.56 -18.12
CA THR A 87 -10.66 7.30 -18.29
C THR A 87 -10.81 6.58 -16.95
N GLN A 88 -12.02 6.11 -16.64
CA GLN A 88 -12.28 5.36 -15.43
C GLN A 88 -11.69 3.95 -15.54
N PRO A 89 -10.84 3.51 -14.56
CA PRO A 89 -10.31 2.15 -14.56
C PRO A 89 -11.39 1.12 -14.25
N ALA A 90 -11.19 -0.09 -14.78
CA ALA A 90 -12.07 -1.22 -14.51
C ALA A 90 -11.75 -1.94 -13.20
N GLN A 91 -10.54 -1.82 -12.69
CA GLN A 91 -10.07 -2.50 -11.50
C GLN A 91 -9.09 -1.61 -10.71
N LEU A 92 -9.10 -1.76 -9.40
CA LEU A 92 -8.16 -1.10 -8.49
C LEU A 92 -7.42 -2.12 -7.63
N SER A 93 -6.23 -1.78 -7.20
CA SER A 93 -5.53 -2.47 -6.13
C SER A 93 -4.60 -1.47 -5.42
N GLY A 94 -4.13 -1.79 -4.23
CA GLY A 94 -3.16 -0.96 -3.54
C GLY A 94 -2.25 -1.80 -2.68
N HIS A 95 -1.01 -1.35 -2.48
CA HIS A 95 -0.05 -2.08 -1.67
C HIS A 95 -0.19 -1.68 -0.21
N SER A 96 -0.55 -2.61 0.67
CA SER A 96 -0.73 -2.39 2.12
C SER A 96 -1.65 -1.20 2.40
N LEU A 97 -1.12 -0.05 2.82
CA LEU A 97 -1.88 1.20 2.99
C LEU A 97 -2.65 1.58 1.72
N GLY A 98 -2.05 1.41 0.56
CA GLY A 98 -2.67 1.73 -0.73
C GLY A 98 -4.01 1.02 -0.98
N GLU A 99 -4.28 -0.11 -0.34
CA GLU A 99 -5.57 -0.80 -0.41
C GLU A 99 -6.72 0.07 0.15
N TYR A 100 -6.45 0.86 1.20
CA TYR A 100 -7.41 1.84 1.73
C TYR A 100 -7.63 3.00 0.74
N SER A 101 -6.57 3.45 0.07
CA SER A 101 -6.68 4.45 -1.01
C SER A 101 -7.55 3.95 -2.16
N ALA A 102 -7.35 2.69 -2.58
CA ALA A 102 -8.17 2.03 -3.59
C ALA A 102 -9.65 1.97 -3.17
N LEU A 103 -9.93 1.61 -1.92
CA LEU A 103 -11.30 1.52 -1.40
C LEU A 103 -11.98 2.90 -1.31
N VAL A 104 -11.25 3.96 -0.93
CA VAL A 104 -11.77 5.34 -0.96
C VAL A 104 -12.09 5.77 -2.41
N CYS A 105 -11.18 5.53 -3.34
CA CYS A 105 -11.38 5.87 -4.75
C CYS A 105 -12.51 5.07 -5.40
N ALA A 106 -12.77 3.86 -4.90
CA ALA A 106 -13.92 3.02 -5.28
C ALA A 106 -15.23 3.40 -4.58
N GLY A 107 -15.23 4.41 -3.70
CA GLY A 107 -16.41 4.86 -2.96
C GLY A 107 -16.84 3.98 -1.79
N ALA A 108 -15.97 3.08 -1.32
CA ALA A 108 -16.29 2.19 -0.21
C ALA A 108 -16.26 2.89 1.16
N LEU A 109 -15.49 3.96 1.30
CA LEU A 109 -15.36 4.73 2.54
C LEU A 109 -15.11 6.20 2.19
N SER A 110 -15.59 7.14 3.03
CA SER A 110 -15.26 8.56 2.88
C SER A 110 -13.76 8.80 3.14
N LEU A 111 -13.17 9.82 2.51
CA LEU A 111 -11.76 10.17 2.76
C LEU A 111 -11.54 10.55 4.23
N HIS A 112 -12.45 11.33 4.82
CA HIS A 112 -12.40 11.71 6.23
C HIS A 112 -12.33 10.49 7.14
N ASP A 113 -13.28 9.54 6.99
CA ASP A 113 -13.32 8.35 7.83
C ASP A 113 -12.12 7.42 7.59
N ALA A 114 -11.70 7.30 6.32
CA ALA A 114 -10.52 6.52 5.97
C ALA A 114 -9.24 7.12 6.57
N ALA A 115 -9.08 8.45 6.56
CA ALA A 115 -7.93 9.12 7.18
C ALA A 115 -7.88 8.88 8.69
N ALA A 116 -9.03 8.96 9.37
CA ALA A 116 -9.13 8.60 10.80
C ALA A 116 -8.74 7.13 11.04
N LEU A 117 -9.26 6.21 10.20
CA LEU A 117 -9.00 4.78 10.32
C LEU A 117 -7.53 4.43 10.11
N VAL A 118 -6.88 4.99 9.07
CA VAL A 118 -5.47 4.64 8.80
C VAL A 118 -4.50 5.33 9.76
N ALA A 119 -4.85 6.49 10.34
CA ALA A 119 -4.10 7.07 11.44
C ALA A 119 -4.16 6.17 12.69
N GLU A 120 -5.34 5.63 13.01
CA GLU A 120 -5.51 4.65 14.08
C GLU A 120 -4.78 3.34 13.77
N ARG A 121 -4.87 2.82 12.52
CA ARG A 121 -4.09 1.67 12.05
C ARG A 121 -2.61 1.88 12.32
N GLY A 122 -2.06 3.05 11.98
CA GLY A 122 -0.66 3.40 12.24
C GLY A 122 -0.31 3.35 13.73
N ARG A 123 -1.15 3.91 14.60
CA ARG A 123 -0.97 3.87 16.07
C ARG A 123 -1.03 2.45 16.62
N LEU A 124 -2.02 1.65 16.18
CA LEU A 124 -2.17 0.26 16.61
C LEU A 124 -0.97 -0.59 16.19
N MET A 125 -0.48 -0.41 14.96
CA MET A 125 0.71 -1.10 14.46
C MET A 125 1.96 -0.69 15.23
N GLN A 126 2.14 0.59 15.54
CA GLN A 126 3.30 1.09 16.29
C GLN A 126 3.30 0.59 17.73
N SER A 127 2.13 0.41 18.34
CA SER A 127 1.98 -0.08 19.72
C SER A 127 1.92 -1.60 19.85
N ALA A 128 1.86 -2.34 18.74
CA ALA A 128 1.70 -3.80 18.75
C ALA A 128 2.87 -4.54 19.40
N VAL A 129 4.08 -3.99 19.28
CA VAL A 129 5.29 -4.51 19.94
C VAL A 129 6.15 -3.37 20.47
N PRO A 130 6.91 -3.58 21.56
CA PRO A 130 7.88 -2.61 22.03
C PRO A 130 8.94 -2.30 20.96
N ALA A 131 9.49 -1.07 21.01
CA ALA A 131 10.55 -0.67 20.08
C ALA A 131 11.76 -1.65 20.17
N GLY A 132 12.26 -2.05 19.02
CA GLY A 132 13.40 -2.98 18.91
C GLY A 132 13.05 -4.48 18.98
N VAL A 133 11.83 -4.84 19.39
CA VAL A 133 11.38 -6.24 19.44
C VAL A 133 11.09 -6.78 18.04
N GLY A 134 10.57 -5.96 17.14
CA GLY A 134 10.26 -6.33 15.78
C GLY A 134 11.27 -5.82 14.76
N ALA A 135 11.36 -6.51 13.63
CA ALA A 135 12.15 -6.08 12.47
C ALA A 135 11.54 -6.54 11.16
N MET A 136 11.94 -5.88 10.08
CA MET A 136 11.68 -6.30 8.70
C MET A 136 12.98 -6.34 7.91
N ALA A 137 13.05 -7.20 6.90
CA ALA A 137 14.19 -7.26 6.00
C ALA A 137 13.75 -7.50 4.55
N ALA A 138 14.36 -6.76 3.62
CA ALA A 138 14.18 -6.96 2.19
C ALA A 138 15.16 -8.02 1.69
N ILE A 139 14.66 -8.95 0.89
CA ILE A 139 15.43 -10.04 0.30
C ILE A 139 15.28 -9.97 -1.22
N ILE A 140 16.39 -9.89 -1.93
CA ILE A 140 16.45 -9.84 -3.39
C ILE A 140 17.22 -11.06 -3.89
N GLY A 141 16.61 -11.81 -4.80
CA GLY A 141 17.09 -13.10 -5.28
C GLY A 141 16.63 -14.24 -4.38
N GLY A 142 16.90 -15.46 -4.81
CA GLY A 142 16.40 -16.68 -4.16
C GLY A 142 14.96 -17.01 -4.56
N ASP A 143 14.53 -18.16 -4.08
CA ASP A 143 13.16 -18.68 -4.30
C ASP A 143 12.27 -18.33 -3.10
N ASP A 144 11.07 -17.79 -3.36
CA ASP A 144 10.15 -17.32 -2.31
C ASP A 144 9.72 -18.47 -1.37
N ALA A 145 9.54 -19.70 -1.89
CA ALA A 145 9.15 -20.85 -1.07
C ALA A 145 10.32 -21.34 -0.20
N GLN A 146 11.54 -21.28 -0.71
CA GLN A 146 12.74 -21.58 0.10
C GLN A 146 12.92 -20.58 1.23
N ILE A 147 12.72 -19.27 0.96
CA ILE A 147 12.82 -18.24 1.98
C ILE A 147 11.74 -18.45 3.06
N ALA A 148 10.51 -18.78 2.66
CA ALA A 148 9.44 -19.10 3.61
C ALA A 148 9.77 -20.34 4.47
N ALA A 149 10.37 -21.38 3.88
CA ALA A 149 10.82 -22.57 4.60
C ALA A 149 11.93 -22.22 5.62
N VAL A 150 12.89 -21.39 5.23
CA VAL A 150 13.94 -20.88 6.14
C VAL A 150 13.32 -20.11 7.31
N CYS A 151 12.34 -19.23 7.07
CA CYS A 151 11.62 -18.53 8.14
C CYS A 151 11.03 -19.53 9.16
N ALA A 152 10.36 -20.58 8.67
CA ALA A 152 9.77 -21.59 9.54
C ALA A 152 10.83 -22.41 10.31
N GLU A 153 11.92 -22.79 9.63
CA GLU A 153 13.02 -23.56 10.21
C GLU A 153 13.69 -22.83 11.39
N VAL A 154 13.99 -21.53 11.22
CA VAL A 154 14.78 -20.78 12.21
C VAL A 154 13.93 -19.97 13.20
N ALA A 155 12.61 -20.12 13.17
CA ALA A 155 11.67 -19.36 14.04
C ALA A 155 11.94 -19.59 15.53
N GLN A 156 12.24 -20.83 15.96
CA GLN A 156 12.59 -21.18 17.36
C GLN A 156 11.54 -20.66 18.39
N GLY A 157 10.26 -20.79 18.07
CA GLY A 157 9.16 -20.30 18.91
C GLY A 157 8.86 -18.80 18.78
N GLN A 158 9.66 -18.05 18.05
CA GLN A 158 9.38 -16.65 17.70
C GLN A 158 8.66 -16.55 16.36
N VAL A 159 8.04 -15.39 16.12
CA VAL A 159 7.39 -15.08 14.84
C VAL A 159 8.44 -14.56 13.86
N VAL A 160 8.55 -15.17 12.69
CA VAL A 160 9.17 -14.62 11.48
C VAL A 160 8.53 -15.26 10.26
N ALA A 161 8.13 -14.47 9.28
CA ALA A 161 7.43 -14.94 8.09
C ALA A 161 7.61 -13.97 6.91
N PRO A 162 7.33 -14.43 5.66
CA PRO A 162 7.11 -13.53 4.55
C PRO A 162 6.02 -12.51 4.87
N ALA A 163 6.30 -11.24 4.60
CA ALA A 163 5.42 -10.11 4.83
C ALA A 163 4.92 -9.46 3.53
N ASN A 164 5.77 -9.40 2.49
CA ASN A 164 5.39 -8.87 1.19
C ASN A 164 6.01 -9.70 0.06
N PHE A 165 5.18 -10.25 -0.80
CA PHE A 165 5.59 -10.86 -2.07
C PHE A 165 5.55 -9.79 -3.17
N ASN A 166 6.59 -8.96 -3.23
CA ASN A 166 6.60 -7.74 -4.03
C ASN A 166 6.78 -7.98 -5.54
N ALA A 167 7.65 -8.90 -5.91
CA ALA A 167 7.85 -9.37 -7.29
C ALA A 167 8.58 -10.72 -7.23
N PRO A 168 8.62 -11.51 -8.31
CA PRO A 168 9.42 -12.73 -8.35
C PRO A 168 10.86 -12.47 -7.92
N GLY A 169 11.32 -13.14 -6.85
CA GLY A 169 12.64 -12.94 -6.24
C GLY A 169 12.81 -11.59 -5.54
N GLN A 170 11.74 -10.93 -5.13
CA GLN A 170 11.77 -9.74 -4.27
C GLN A 170 10.73 -9.86 -3.16
N LEU A 171 11.19 -10.25 -2.00
CA LEU A 171 10.38 -10.55 -0.81
C LEU A 171 10.78 -9.63 0.35
N VAL A 172 9.84 -9.35 1.24
CA VAL A 172 10.12 -8.78 2.56
C VAL A 172 9.70 -9.81 3.61
N ILE A 173 10.56 -10.03 4.59
CA ILE A 173 10.23 -10.81 5.80
C ILE A 173 10.01 -9.89 6.98
N SER A 174 9.21 -10.35 7.95
CA SER A 174 8.85 -9.58 9.14
C SER A 174 8.69 -10.51 10.35
N GLY A 175 9.03 -10.03 11.53
CA GLY A 175 8.88 -10.79 12.77
C GLY A 175 9.69 -10.22 13.91
N HIS A 176 9.99 -11.08 14.91
CA HIS A 176 10.93 -10.73 15.98
C HIS A 176 12.32 -10.43 15.41
N ALA A 177 12.97 -9.40 15.91
CA ALA A 177 14.26 -8.94 15.39
C ALA A 177 15.32 -10.04 15.36
N GLU A 178 15.45 -10.82 16.44
CA GLU A 178 16.38 -11.94 16.53
C GLU A 178 16.07 -13.06 15.53
N ALA A 179 14.78 -13.36 15.28
CA ALA A 179 14.37 -14.35 14.30
C ALA A 179 14.67 -13.87 12.86
N VAL A 180 14.43 -12.59 12.59
CA VAL A 180 14.83 -11.97 11.31
C VAL A 180 16.35 -12.08 11.11
N ASP A 181 17.16 -11.80 12.15
CA ASP A 181 18.61 -11.90 12.07
C ASP A 181 19.06 -13.36 11.80
N ARG A 182 18.42 -14.37 12.40
CA ARG A 182 18.69 -15.79 12.10
C ARG A 182 18.36 -16.14 10.64
N VAL A 183 17.25 -15.62 10.10
CA VAL A 183 16.92 -15.83 8.67
C VAL A 183 18.00 -15.22 7.80
N LEU A 184 18.41 -13.96 8.05
CA LEU A 184 19.44 -13.29 7.26
C LEU A 184 20.77 -14.07 7.28
N ALA A 185 21.19 -14.57 8.45
CA ALA A 185 22.37 -15.41 8.58
C ALA A 185 22.27 -16.73 7.79
N LYS A 186 21.11 -17.40 7.86
CA LYS A 186 20.87 -18.67 7.16
C LYS A 186 20.83 -18.51 5.63
N LEU A 187 20.31 -17.39 5.13
CA LEU A 187 20.23 -17.11 3.69
C LEU A 187 21.60 -16.87 3.03
N THR A 188 22.64 -16.63 3.82
CA THR A 188 24.00 -16.46 3.29
C THR A 188 24.44 -17.75 2.56
N GLY A 189 24.80 -17.61 1.29
CA GLY A 189 25.20 -18.74 0.44
C GLY A 189 24.05 -19.49 -0.25
N MET A 190 22.78 -19.09 -0.05
CA MET A 190 21.59 -19.74 -0.67
C MET A 190 21.14 -19.08 -1.98
N GLY A 191 22.02 -18.40 -2.73
CA GLY A 191 21.68 -17.77 -4.01
C GLY A 191 20.92 -16.44 -3.87
N VAL A 192 20.78 -15.92 -2.65
CA VAL A 192 20.23 -14.60 -2.37
C VAL A 192 21.28 -13.54 -2.76
N LYS A 193 20.88 -12.58 -3.59
CA LYS A 193 21.76 -11.51 -4.07
C LYS A 193 21.98 -10.43 -3.01
N GLN A 194 20.90 -10.13 -2.26
CA GLN A 194 20.90 -9.10 -1.24
C GLN A 194 19.86 -9.41 -0.16
N ALA A 195 20.25 -9.24 1.11
CA ALA A 195 19.37 -9.37 2.26
C ALA A 195 19.70 -8.23 3.23
N ILE A 196 18.79 -7.25 3.38
CA ILE A 196 19.03 -6.01 4.11
C ILE A 196 17.90 -5.77 5.11
N LYS A 197 18.26 -5.54 6.37
CA LYS A 197 17.34 -5.08 7.40
C LYS A 197 16.83 -3.68 7.05
N LEU A 198 15.52 -3.49 7.11
CA LEU A 198 14.91 -2.21 6.81
C LEU A 198 14.94 -1.29 8.05
N ALA A 199 15.09 0.01 7.82
CA ALA A 199 15.03 1.04 8.87
C ALA A 199 13.57 1.35 9.26
N VAL A 200 12.82 0.32 9.68
CA VAL A 200 11.42 0.43 10.14
C VAL A 200 11.28 -0.16 11.53
N SER A 201 10.43 0.45 12.34
CA SER A 201 10.20 0.04 13.73
C SER A 201 9.05 -0.94 13.91
N VAL A 202 8.21 -1.12 12.88
CA VAL A 202 6.97 -1.91 12.96
C VAL A 202 7.12 -3.17 12.13
N PRO A 203 7.01 -4.39 12.73
CA PRO A 203 7.03 -5.66 12.01
C PRO A 203 5.68 -5.95 11.35
N SER A 204 5.38 -5.23 10.27
CA SER A 204 4.10 -5.30 9.57
C SER A 204 3.87 -6.66 8.90
N HIS A 205 2.60 -7.01 8.71
CA HIS A 205 2.16 -8.16 7.90
C HIS A 205 2.65 -9.53 8.41
N CYS A 206 2.80 -9.68 9.73
CA CYS A 206 3.13 -10.95 10.38
C CYS A 206 2.28 -11.17 11.64
N GLY A 207 2.40 -12.33 12.26
CA GLY A 207 1.62 -12.72 13.43
C GLY A 207 1.67 -11.77 14.62
N LEU A 208 2.71 -10.93 14.73
CA LEU A 208 2.84 -9.92 15.77
C LEU A 208 1.80 -8.79 15.66
N MET A 209 1.15 -8.64 14.50
CA MET A 209 0.12 -7.63 14.26
C MET A 209 -1.30 -8.12 14.58
N ARG A 210 -1.50 -9.35 15.10
CA ARG A 210 -2.84 -9.94 15.25
C ARG A 210 -3.72 -9.14 16.21
N GLU A 211 -3.21 -8.75 17.38
CA GLU A 211 -3.97 -7.94 18.33
C GLU A 211 -4.33 -6.57 17.76
N ALA A 212 -3.41 -5.91 17.06
CA ALA A 212 -3.68 -4.66 16.35
C ALA A 212 -4.76 -4.84 15.29
N ALA A 213 -4.75 -5.98 14.58
CA ALA A 213 -5.76 -6.30 13.57
C ALA A 213 -7.15 -6.53 14.17
N ASP A 214 -7.24 -7.17 15.33
CA ASP A 214 -8.51 -7.40 16.01
C ASP A 214 -9.13 -6.06 16.46
N ARG A 215 -8.34 -5.18 17.08
CA ARG A 215 -8.77 -3.82 17.45
C ARG A 215 -9.17 -2.97 16.25
N LEU A 216 -8.42 -3.07 15.15
CA LEU A 216 -8.79 -2.40 13.91
C LEU A 216 -10.10 -2.95 13.33
N GLY A 217 -10.33 -4.25 13.44
CA GLY A 217 -11.58 -4.91 13.07
C GLY A 217 -12.78 -4.38 13.85
N GLU A 218 -12.64 -4.21 15.16
CA GLU A 218 -13.66 -3.58 16.02
C GLU A 218 -13.96 -2.14 15.58
N ARG A 219 -12.93 -1.37 15.27
CA ARG A 219 -13.09 0.00 14.76
C ARG A 219 -13.83 0.02 13.42
N MET A 220 -13.45 -0.84 12.47
CA MET A 220 -14.10 -0.94 11.16
C MET A 220 -15.59 -1.30 11.28
N ALA A 221 -15.97 -2.13 12.26
CA ALA A 221 -17.36 -2.52 12.49
C ALA A 221 -18.27 -1.35 12.92
N THR A 222 -17.71 -0.27 13.45
CA THR A 222 -18.45 0.95 13.85
C THR A 222 -18.58 2.00 12.74
N MET A 223 -17.96 1.77 11.59
CA MET A 223 -17.88 2.76 10.51
C MET A 223 -18.92 2.50 9.41
N ARG A 224 -19.19 3.54 8.63
CA ARG A 224 -20.14 3.48 7.51
C ARG A 224 -19.41 3.09 6.23
N TRP A 225 -19.48 1.82 5.89
CA TRP A 225 -18.94 1.28 4.65
C TRP A 225 -20.01 1.15 3.58
N GLN A 226 -19.58 1.22 2.32
CA GLN A 226 -20.36 0.89 1.14
C GLN A 226 -19.64 -0.18 0.32
N VAL A 227 -20.39 -0.87 -0.54
CA VAL A 227 -19.78 -1.77 -1.52
C VAL A 227 -19.05 -0.92 -2.57
N PRO A 228 -17.78 -1.21 -2.89
CA PRO A 228 -17.02 -0.43 -3.87
C PRO A 228 -17.68 -0.48 -5.25
N THR A 229 -17.70 0.66 -5.94
CA THR A 229 -18.27 0.79 -7.30
C THR A 229 -17.32 0.32 -8.39
N ILE A 230 -16.04 0.18 -8.07
CA ILE A 230 -14.97 -0.39 -8.91
C ILE A 230 -14.38 -1.57 -8.13
N PRO A 231 -14.23 -2.74 -8.73
CA PRO A 231 -13.62 -3.90 -8.06
C PRO A 231 -12.23 -3.59 -7.52
N VAL A 232 -11.99 -3.91 -6.24
CA VAL A 232 -10.70 -3.73 -5.58
C VAL A 232 -10.09 -5.10 -5.29
N VAL A 233 -8.93 -5.40 -5.86
CA VAL A 233 -8.17 -6.63 -5.57
C VAL A 233 -7.42 -6.42 -4.26
N GLN A 234 -7.76 -7.22 -3.24
CA GLN A 234 -7.25 -7.08 -1.89
C GLN A 234 -6.02 -7.97 -1.63
N ASN A 235 -5.14 -7.53 -0.72
CA ASN A 235 -3.79 -8.06 -0.56
C ASN A 235 -3.71 -9.43 0.10
N ALA A 236 -4.61 -9.72 1.06
CA ALA A 236 -4.49 -10.90 1.91
C ALA A 236 -4.59 -12.23 1.13
N ASP A 237 -5.34 -12.24 0.05
CA ASP A 237 -5.60 -13.43 -0.77
C ASP A 237 -5.74 -13.14 -2.27
N ALA A 238 -5.41 -11.93 -2.72
CA ALA A 238 -5.49 -11.46 -4.10
C ALA A 238 -6.88 -11.67 -4.73
N ARG A 239 -7.95 -11.33 -3.98
CA ARG A 239 -9.34 -11.48 -4.41
C ARG A 239 -10.10 -10.17 -4.37
N THR A 240 -11.17 -10.08 -5.15
CA THR A 240 -12.20 -9.05 -5.02
C THR A 240 -13.35 -9.57 -4.17
N TYR A 241 -13.98 -8.67 -3.41
CA TYR A 241 -15.12 -8.98 -2.59
C TYR A 241 -16.30 -8.06 -2.90
N HIS A 242 -17.51 -8.56 -2.67
CA HIS A 242 -18.76 -7.89 -3.03
C HIS A 242 -19.62 -7.53 -1.82
N THR A 243 -19.15 -7.80 -0.62
CA THR A 243 -19.84 -7.42 0.63
C THR A 243 -18.88 -6.68 1.55
N VAL A 244 -19.41 -5.70 2.27
CA VAL A 244 -18.65 -4.93 3.28
C VAL A 244 -18.00 -5.84 4.31
N ALA A 245 -18.73 -6.87 4.77
CA ALA A 245 -18.21 -7.78 5.78
C ALA A 245 -17.00 -8.59 5.30
N GLU A 246 -16.94 -8.99 4.05
CA GLU A 246 -15.78 -9.67 3.46
C GLU A 246 -14.60 -8.71 3.29
N ILE A 247 -14.86 -7.49 2.83
CA ILE A 247 -13.85 -6.44 2.68
C ILE A 247 -13.18 -6.15 4.03
N CYS A 248 -13.96 -5.88 5.06
CA CYS A 248 -13.42 -5.60 6.40
C CYS A 248 -12.62 -6.79 6.96
N ARG A 249 -13.09 -8.03 6.75
CA ARG A 249 -12.32 -9.23 7.15
C ARG A 249 -11.02 -9.37 6.38
N ALA A 250 -10.99 -9.02 5.09
CA ALA A 250 -9.77 -9.06 4.30
C ALA A 250 -8.77 -7.98 4.75
N LEU A 251 -9.23 -6.75 5.03
CA LEU A 251 -8.40 -5.68 5.62
C LEU A 251 -7.85 -6.06 7.00
N GLN A 252 -8.65 -6.72 7.84
CA GLN A 252 -8.18 -7.23 9.13
C GLN A 252 -7.08 -8.28 8.95
N ARG A 253 -7.28 -9.25 8.05
CA ARG A 253 -6.25 -10.25 7.73
C ARG A 253 -4.98 -9.62 7.14
N GLN A 254 -5.11 -8.60 6.31
CA GLN A 254 -3.99 -7.90 5.68
C GLN A 254 -2.96 -7.41 6.71
N LEU A 255 -3.37 -7.05 7.94
CA LEU A 255 -2.46 -6.54 8.94
C LEU A 255 -1.45 -7.58 9.43
N TYR A 256 -1.86 -8.85 9.54
CA TYR A 256 -1.04 -9.94 10.08
C TYR A 256 -0.72 -11.06 9.07
N GLN A 257 -1.15 -10.92 7.82
CA GLN A 257 -0.84 -11.82 6.72
C GLN A 257 -0.03 -11.10 5.64
N PRO A 258 0.69 -11.83 4.79
CA PRO A 258 1.51 -11.21 3.76
C PRO A 258 0.68 -10.42 2.73
N VAL A 259 1.24 -9.32 2.27
CA VAL A 259 0.78 -8.63 1.06
C VAL A 259 1.18 -9.46 -0.15
N ARG A 260 0.21 -10.05 -0.83
CA ARG A 260 0.40 -10.91 -2.02
C ARG A 260 0.43 -10.06 -3.30
N TRP A 261 1.34 -9.08 -3.36
CA TRP A 261 1.35 -8.06 -4.40
C TRP A 261 1.52 -8.66 -5.80
N THR A 262 2.45 -9.60 -5.97
CA THR A 262 2.66 -10.31 -7.24
C THR A 262 1.36 -10.95 -7.74
N GLU A 263 0.59 -11.56 -6.86
CA GLU A 263 -0.69 -12.19 -7.22
C GLU A 263 -1.77 -11.15 -7.51
N CYS A 264 -1.84 -10.05 -6.75
CA CYS A 264 -2.76 -8.95 -7.03
C CYS A 264 -2.55 -8.42 -8.45
N VAL A 265 -1.30 -8.18 -8.85
CA VAL A 265 -0.98 -7.72 -10.21
C VAL A 265 -1.40 -8.75 -11.27
N ARG A 266 -1.17 -10.03 -11.04
CA ARG A 266 -1.60 -11.10 -11.94
C ARG A 266 -3.13 -11.18 -12.08
N VAL A 267 -3.86 -10.92 -10.98
CA VAL A 267 -5.34 -10.86 -11.01
C VAL A 267 -5.80 -9.66 -11.84
N LEU A 268 -5.16 -8.47 -11.70
CA LEU A 268 -5.48 -7.33 -12.56
C LEU A 268 -5.25 -7.65 -14.04
N ALA A 269 -4.12 -8.27 -14.39
CA ALA A 269 -3.82 -8.67 -15.77
C ALA A 269 -4.81 -9.71 -16.29
N ALA A 270 -5.11 -10.75 -15.50
CA ALA A 270 -6.12 -11.77 -15.86
C ALA A 270 -7.53 -11.18 -16.02
N GLY A 271 -7.84 -10.08 -15.30
CA GLY A 271 -9.07 -9.32 -15.44
C GLY A 271 -9.10 -8.39 -16.67
N GLY A 272 -8.08 -8.44 -17.54
CA GLY A 272 -8.00 -7.71 -18.79
C GLY A 272 -7.18 -6.43 -18.76
N ALA A 273 -6.55 -6.08 -17.62
CA ALA A 273 -5.69 -4.90 -17.57
C ALA A 273 -4.44 -5.09 -18.46
N THR A 274 -4.24 -4.16 -19.37
CA THR A 274 -3.01 -4.03 -20.18
C THR A 274 -2.27 -2.72 -19.88
N ARG A 275 -2.96 -1.79 -19.22
CA ARG A 275 -2.47 -0.47 -18.81
C ARG A 275 -2.68 -0.30 -17.32
N VAL A 276 -1.64 0.14 -16.61
CA VAL A 276 -1.72 0.31 -15.15
C VAL A 276 -1.14 1.67 -14.74
N ALA A 277 -1.94 2.49 -14.05
CA ALA A 277 -1.50 3.75 -13.49
C ALA A 277 -1.14 3.59 -12.00
N GLU A 278 0.05 4.02 -11.60
CA GLU A 278 0.39 4.23 -10.19
C GLU A 278 -0.12 5.59 -9.75
N CYS A 279 -1.19 5.58 -8.95
CA CYS A 279 -1.93 6.77 -8.50
C CYS A 279 -1.48 7.18 -7.11
N GLY A 280 -0.55 8.11 -7.03
CA GLY A 280 0.04 8.58 -5.78
C GLY A 280 1.46 9.11 -5.98
N PRO A 281 2.16 9.43 -4.89
CA PRO A 281 3.54 9.90 -4.97
C PRO A 281 4.51 8.75 -5.29
N GLY A 282 5.59 9.07 -5.99
CA GLY A 282 6.67 8.12 -6.31
C GLY A 282 6.36 7.19 -7.48
N LYS A 283 7.23 6.17 -7.67
CA LYS A 283 7.19 5.21 -8.80
C LYS A 283 7.55 3.79 -8.36
N VAL A 284 7.29 3.48 -7.10
CA VAL A 284 7.72 2.19 -6.52
C VAL A 284 6.95 1.03 -7.16
N LEU A 285 5.63 1.16 -7.26
CA LEU A 285 4.79 0.11 -7.82
C LEU A 285 5.03 -0.06 -9.33
N SER A 286 5.26 1.03 -10.06
CA SER A 286 5.62 0.98 -11.48
C SER A 286 6.88 0.15 -11.72
N GLY A 287 7.87 0.23 -10.81
CA GLY A 287 9.06 -0.62 -10.84
C GLY A 287 8.76 -2.10 -10.56
N LEU A 288 7.86 -2.40 -9.64
CA LEU A 288 7.42 -3.76 -9.31
C LEU A 288 6.58 -4.36 -10.44
N LEU A 289 5.63 -3.61 -11.00
CA LEU A 289 4.79 -4.03 -12.13
C LEU A 289 5.64 -4.55 -13.29
N LYS A 290 6.65 -3.79 -13.71
CA LYS A 290 7.57 -4.17 -14.79
C LYS A 290 8.35 -5.45 -14.51
N ARG A 291 8.57 -5.81 -13.25
CA ARG A 291 9.23 -7.06 -12.85
C ARG A 291 8.26 -8.24 -12.82
N ILE A 292 7.00 -7.98 -12.46
CA ILE A 292 5.96 -9.01 -12.36
C ILE A 292 5.46 -9.39 -13.76
N ASP A 293 5.12 -8.39 -14.58
CA ASP A 293 4.59 -8.59 -15.92
C ASP A 293 5.06 -7.45 -16.86
N LYS A 294 5.94 -7.79 -17.78
CA LYS A 294 6.52 -6.85 -18.75
C LYS A 294 5.55 -6.43 -19.86
N THR A 295 4.41 -7.09 -19.98
CA THR A 295 3.39 -6.77 -20.99
C THR A 295 2.49 -5.62 -20.56
N LEU A 296 2.48 -5.27 -19.26
CA LEU A 296 1.70 -4.17 -18.75
C LEU A 296 2.36 -2.82 -19.09
N ALA A 297 1.65 -1.96 -19.80
CA ALA A 297 2.05 -0.57 -19.98
C ALA A 297 1.81 0.19 -18.66
N THR A 298 2.87 0.76 -18.07
CA THR A 298 2.79 1.34 -16.71
C THR A 298 3.20 2.80 -16.71
N HIS A 299 2.36 3.66 -16.09
CA HIS A 299 2.66 5.06 -15.83
C HIS A 299 2.48 5.39 -14.34
N ALA A 300 3.42 6.13 -13.76
CA ALA A 300 3.13 6.91 -12.57
C ALA A 300 2.36 8.16 -12.99
N ILE A 301 1.46 8.67 -12.13
CA ILE A 301 0.66 9.85 -12.42
C ILE A 301 0.69 10.88 -11.26
N GLY A 302 1.82 10.92 -10.53
CA GLY A 302 2.02 11.80 -9.36
C GLY A 302 2.43 13.23 -9.67
N THR A 303 2.78 13.55 -10.92
CA THR A 303 3.16 14.91 -11.36
C THR A 303 2.30 15.36 -12.55
N PRO A 304 2.21 16.70 -12.83
CA PRO A 304 1.49 17.20 -13.99
C PRO A 304 1.97 16.57 -15.31
N ALA A 305 3.29 16.49 -15.51
CA ALA A 305 3.86 15.92 -16.73
C ALA A 305 3.53 14.43 -16.91
N GLU A 306 3.54 13.66 -15.83
CA GLU A 306 3.15 12.23 -15.84
C GLU A 306 1.67 12.04 -16.13
N LEU A 307 0.80 12.87 -15.54
CA LEU A 307 -0.63 12.86 -15.82
C LEU A 307 -0.92 13.16 -17.29
N ASP A 308 -0.27 14.19 -17.86
CA ASP A 308 -0.44 14.56 -19.25
C ASP A 308 0.05 13.46 -20.19
N ALA A 309 1.19 12.83 -19.90
CA ALA A 309 1.71 11.71 -20.67
C ALA A 309 0.75 10.50 -20.66
N ALA A 310 0.26 10.10 -19.48
CA ALA A 310 -0.69 9.00 -19.36
C ALA A 310 -2.01 9.29 -20.08
N ARG A 311 -2.51 10.53 -19.99
CA ARG A 311 -3.74 10.93 -20.70
C ARG A 311 -3.56 10.93 -22.21
N ALA A 312 -2.44 11.45 -22.71
CA ALA A 312 -2.16 11.47 -24.15
C ALA A 312 -2.05 10.08 -24.75
N GLU A 313 -1.50 9.10 -24.00
CA GLU A 313 -1.35 7.73 -24.48
C GLU A 313 -2.64 6.90 -24.33
N TRP A 314 -3.51 7.23 -23.34
CA TRP A 314 -4.66 6.41 -22.97
C TRP A 314 -6.02 7.07 -23.26
N ALA A 315 -6.03 8.20 -23.96
CA ALA A 315 -7.21 8.91 -24.41
C ALA A 315 -8.05 8.13 -25.43
#